data_f74ff759d1d1696ca599f9904601ae73
#
_entry.id   f74ff759d1d1696ca599f9904601ae73
#
_cell.length_a   1.000
_cell.length_b   1.000
_cell.length_c   1.000
_cell.angle_alpha   90.00
_cell.angle_beta   90.00
_cell.angle_gamma   90.00
#
_symmetry.space_group_name_H-M   'P 1'
#
loop_
_entity.id
_entity.type
_entity.pdbx_description
1 polymer ?
#
loop_
_entity_poly.entity_id
_entity_poly.type
_entity_poly.pdbx_seq_one_letter_code
_entity_poly.pdbx_strand_id
1 'polypeptide(L)'
;LIQYTRQSVFLTGKAGTGKSTFLRHVCEHTKKKHVVLAPTGIAAINAGGSTMHSFFKLPFYPLLPDDPNLSLQRGRIHEFFKYTKPHRKLLEQIELVIIDEISMVRADLIDAIDRILRVYSHNLREPFGGKQLLLVGDVFQLEPVVKNDEREILNRAYPTPYFFSARVFSQIDLVSIELQKVYRQTDSVFVSVLDHIRTNTAGAADLQLLNTRYGSHIEESEADMYITLATRRDTVDSINEKKLAELAGEPITFE
;
A
#
# COMPACT_ATOMS: atom_id res chain seq x y z
N LEU A 1 -5.48 -7.20 20.06
CA LEU A 1 -5.05 -8.27 19.13
C LEU A 1 -3.56 -8.14 18.79
N ILE A 2 -3.12 -7.03 18.16
CA ILE A 2 -1.74 -6.88 17.64
C ILE A 2 -0.67 -7.12 18.70
N GLN A 3 -0.81 -6.56 19.90
CA GLN A 3 0.23 -6.60 20.92
C GLN A 3 0.31 -7.95 21.67
N TYR A 4 -0.82 -8.59 21.92
CA TYR A 4 -0.92 -9.73 22.83
C TYR A 4 -1.25 -11.07 22.17
N THR A 5 -1.45 -11.08 20.85
CA THR A 5 -1.77 -12.30 20.09
C THR A 5 -0.91 -12.40 18.84
N ARG A 6 -1.03 -13.52 18.10
CA ARG A 6 -0.46 -13.68 16.76
C ARG A 6 -1.51 -13.53 15.65
N GLN A 7 -2.72 -13.09 16.01
CA GLN A 7 -3.82 -12.93 15.09
C GLN A 7 -3.50 -11.85 14.06
N SER A 8 -3.50 -12.21 12.79
CA SER A 8 -3.35 -11.25 11.68
C SER A 8 -4.60 -10.41 11.52
N VAL A 9 -4.42 -9.12 11.21
CA VAL A 9 -5.51 -8.13 11.18
C VAL A 9 -5.47 -7.36 9.87
N PHE A 10 -6.63 -7.21 9.24
CA PHE A 10 -6.89 -6.23 8.20
C PHE A 10 -7.67 -5.05 8.80
N LEU A 11 -7.03 -3.90 8.90
CA LEU A 11 -7.62 -2.66 9.35
C LEU A 11 -8.06 -1.84 8.15
N THR A 12 -9.34 -1.66 7.99
CA THR A 12 -9.94 -0.88 6.90
C THR A 12 -10.77 0.30 7.41
N GLY A 13 -11.29 1.09 6.50
CA GLY A 13 -12.15 2.24 6.80
C GLY A 13 -11.94 3.37 5.82
N LYS A 14 -12.90 4.30 5.75
CA LYS A 14 -12.91 5.47 4.88
C LYS A 14 -11.69 6.38 5.08
N ALA A 15 -11.46 7.28 4.13
CA ALA A 15 -10.46 8.33 4.32
C ALA A 15 -10.76 9.14 5.59
N GLY A 16 -9.72 9.45 6.37
CA GLY A 16 -9.87 10.27 7.59
C GLY A 16 -10.44 9.56 8.81
N THR A 17 -10.56 8.21 8.82
CA THR A 17 -11.03 7.44 9.99
C THR A 17 -9.95 7.12 11.00
N GLY A 18 -8.69 7.55 10.76
CA GLY A 18 -7.62 7.38 11.75
C GLY A 18 -6.74 6.15 11.52
N LYS A 19 -6.80 5.46 10.38
CA LYS A 19 -5.96 4.29 10.06
C LYS A 19 -4.47 4.55 10.29
N SER A 20 -3.92 5.63 9.72
CA SER A 20 -2.50 5.99 9.87
C SER A 20 -2.14 6.40 11.30
N THR A 21 -3.08 7.00 12.03
CA THR A 21 -2.90 7.31 13.47
C THR A 21 -2.84 6.03 14.29
N PHE A 22 -3.71 5.07 14.00
CA PHE A 22 -3.67 3.76 14.64
C PHE A 22 -2.36 3.01 14.33
N LEU A 23 -1.92 3.02 13.07
CA LEU A 23 -0.65 2.41 12.66
C LEU A 23 0.51 3.00 13.46
N ARG A 24 0.61 4.32 13.53
CA ARG A 24 1.64 5.01 14.32
C ARG A 24 1.59 4.61 15.79
N HIS A 25 0.40 4.60 16.39
CA HIS A 25 0.21 4.15 17.76
C HIS A 25 0.69 2.71 17.99
N VAL A 26 0.40 1.80 17.06
CA VAL A 26 0.91 0.40 17.13
C VAL A 26 2.43 0.39 17.09
N CYS A 27 3.06 1.11 16.17
CA CYS A 27 4.53 1.17 16.05
C CYS A 27 5.21 1.70 17.32
N GLU A 28 4.62 2.72 17.95
CA GLU A 28 5.17 3.34 19.16
C GLU A 28 5.05 2.44 20.41
N HIS A 29 4.01 1.61 20.48
CA HIS A 29 3.67 0.89 21.71
C HIS A 29 3.91 -0.62 21.62
N THR A 30 4.09 -1.19 20.44
CA THR A 30 4.35 -2.62 20.31
C THR A 30 5.75 -2.98 20.77
N LYS A 31 5.87 -4.08 21.50
CA LYS A 31 7.16 -4.68 21.87
C LYS A 31 7.68 -5.66 20.81
N LYS A 32 6.87 -5.97 19.79
CA LYS A 32 7.25 -6.87 18.71
C LYS A 32 8.27 -6.23 17.80
N LYS A 33 9.25 -6.99 17.36
CA LYS A 33 10.14 -6.59 16.27
C LYS A 33 9.32 -6.49 15.00
N HIS A 34 9.12 -5.28 14.51
CA HIS A 34 8.23 -5.02 13.39
C HIS A 34 8.93 -4.31 12.24
N VAL A 35 8.34 -4.40 11.07
CA VAL A 35 8.69 -3.61 9.89
C VAL A 35 7.42 -2.96 9.34
N VAL A 36 7.56 -1.71 8.91
CA VAL A 36 6.49 -0.95 8.24
C VAL A 36 6.82 -0.86 6.75
N LEU A 37 5.88 -1.27 5.93
CA LEU A 37 6.04 -1.36 4.48
C LEU A 37 4.87 -0.67 3.77
N ALA A 38 5.12 -0.18 2.57
CA ALA A 38 4.08 0.38 1.71
C ALA A 38 4.38 0.09 0.22
N PRO A 39 3.38 0.16 -0.67
CA PRO A 39 3.57 -0.08 -2.10
C PRO A 39 4.34 1.04 -2.81
N THR A 40 4.23 2.29 -2.34
CA THR A 40 4.85 3.47 -2.97
C THR A 40 5.82 4.17 -2.04
N GLY A 41 6.77 4.94 -2.61
CA GLY A 41 7.75 5.70 -1.84
C GLY A 41 7.10 6.74 -0.92
N ILE A 42 6.09 7.47 -1.41
CA ILE A 42 5.37 8.49 -0.61
C ILE A 42 4.63 7.84 0.55
N ALA A 43 3.92 6.74 0.31
CA ALA A 43 3.24 6.02 1.38
C ALA A 43 4.23 5.46 2.41
N ALA A 44 5.38 4.96 1.97
CA ALA A 44 6.43 4.46 2.86
C ALA A 44 7.00 5.56 3.76
N ILE A 45 7.27 6.75 3.22
CA ILE A 45 7.74 7.92 3.99
C ILE A 45 6.68 8.32 5.02
N ASN A 46 5.42 8.43 4.61
CA ASN A 46 4.30 8.82 5.49
C ASN A 46 4.07 7.83 6.63
N ALA A 47 4.28 6.54 6.35
CA ALA A 47 4.16 5.46 7.34
C ALA A 47 5.42 5.29 8.22
N GLY A 48 6.52 6.00 7.93
CA GLY A 48 7.79 5.85 8.62
C GLY A 48 8.50 4.52 8.33
N GLY A 49 8.33 3.99 7.11
CA GLY A 49 8.83 2.67 6.72
C GLY A 49 9.60 2.66 5.39
N SER A 50 9.58 1.52 4.72
CA SER A 50 10.21 1.28 3.43
C SER A 50 9.22 0.79 2.39
N THR A 51 9.58 0.89 1.11
CA THR A 51 8.76 0.24 0.07
C THR A 51 8.93 -1.27 0.13
N MET A 52 7.84 -2.01 -0.16
CA MET A 52 7.85 -3.48 -0.23
C MET A 52 8.91 -3.98 -1.22
N HIS A 53 8.99 -3.34 -2.40
CA HIS A 53 9.96 -3.69 -3.44
C HIS A 53 11.41 -3.53 -2.97
N SER A 54 11.73 -2.44 -2.29
CA SER A 54 13.07 -2.23 -1.74
C SER A 54 13.39 -3.21 -0.63
N PHE A 55 12.47 -3.41 0.32
CA PHE A 55 12.69 -4.26 1.48
C PHE A 55 12.86 -5.73 1.10
N PHE A 56 11.96 -6.28 0.29
CA PHE A 56 12.01 -7.67 -0.16
C PHE A 56 12.80 -7.86 -1.46
N LYS A 57 13.37 -6.80 -2.04
CA LYS A 57 14.06 -6.82 -3.35
C LYS A 57 13.20 -7.45 -4.45
N LEU A 58 11.90 -7.13 -4.44
CA LEU A 58 10.95 -7.67 -5.41
C LEU A 58 11.21 -7.07 -6.80
N PRO A 59 11.12 -7.86 -7.87
CA PRO A 59 11.15 -7.34 -9.22
C PRO A 59 9.86 -6.57 -9.53
N PHE A 60 9.88 -5.76 -10.60
CA PHE A 60 8.70 -5.01 -11.04
C PHE A 60 7.77 -5.80 -11.98
N TYR A 61 8.17 -6.99 -12.39
CA TYR A 61 7.32 -7.90 -13.18
C TYR A 61 6.55 -8.87 -12.27
N PRO A 62 5.42 -9.45 -12.75
CA PRO A 62 4.63 -10.40 -11.98
C PRO A 62 5.41 -11.64 -11.54
N LEU A 63 5.24 -12.02 -10.28
CA LEU A 63 5.79 -13.25 -9.70
C LEU A 63 4.65 -14.26 -9.51
N LEU A 64 4.51 -15.19 -10.44
CA LEU A 64 3.46 -16.20 -10.38
C LEU A 64 3.74 -17.26 -9.31
N PRO A 65 2.70 -17.91 -8.75
CA PRO A 65 2.87 -18.93 -7.70
C PRO A 65 3.68 -20.17 -8.12
N ASP A 66 3.73 -20.44 -9.41
CA ASP A 66 4.48 -21.53 -10.04
C ASP A 66 5.86 -21.10 -10.57
N ASP A 67 6.26 -19.85 -10.35
CA ASP A 67 7.59 -19.36 -10.72
C ASP A 67 8.67 -20.22 -10.03
N PRO A 68 9.59 -20.82 -10.80
CA PRO A 68 10.66 -21.64 -10.24
C PRO A 68 11.53 -20.90 -9.21
N ASN A 69 11.64 -19.58 -9.32
CA ASN A 69 12.41 -18.74 -8.39
C ASN A 69 11.75 -18.62 -7.00
N LEU A 70 10.43 -18.87 -6.92
CA LEU A 70 9.66 -18.88 -5.68
C LEU A 70 9.55 -20.29 -5.08
N SER A 71 10.20 -21.29 -5.67
CA SER A 71 10.16 -22.67 -5.18
C SER A 71 10.75 -22.77 -3.78
N LEU A 72 10.01 -23.37 -2.85
CA LEU A 72 10.48 -23.71 -1.50
C LEU A 72 11.53 -24.83 -1.50
N GLN A 73 11.67 -25.52 -2.64
CA GLN A 73 12.63 -26.62 -2.80
C GLN A 73 13.96 -26.12 -3.37
N ARG A 74 15.07 -26.74 -2.95
CA ARG A 74 16.43 -26.63 -3.55
C ARG A 74 17.08 -25.23 -3.53
N GLY A 75 16.73 -24.34 -2.60
CA GLY A 75 17.47 -23.10 -2.38
C GLY A 75 17.35 -22.02 -3.47
N ARG A 76 16.53 -22.21 -4.51
CA ARG A 76 16.36 -21.25 -5.61
C ARG A 76 15.97 -19.86 -5.15
N ILE A 77 15.11 -19.76 -4.13
CA ILE A 77 14.72 -18.49 -3.55
C ILE A 77 15.91 -17.72 -2.97
N HIS A 78 16.93 -18.42 -2.45
CA HIS A 78 18.17 -17.81 -1.95
C HIS A 78 19.07 -17.29 -3.08
N GLU A 79 19.05 -17.96 -4.23
CA GLU A 79 19.81 -17.55 -5.41
C GLU A 79 19.18 -16.35 -6.10
N PHE A 80 17.85 -16.30 -6.11
CA PHE A 80 17.09 -15.20 -6.72
C PHE A 80 17.10 -13.94 -5.83
N PHE A 81 16.71 -14.09 -4.56
CA PHE A 81 16.71 -13.00 -3.58
C PHE A 81 18.02 -12.96 -2.79
N LYS A 82 19.04 -12.36 -3.34
CA LYS A 82 20.39 -12.27 -2.74
C LYS A 82 20.43 -11.27 -1.57
N TYR A 83 19.94 -11.68 -0.40
CA TYR A 83 20.01 -10.85 0.80
C TYR A 83 21.39 -10.95 1.46
N THR A 84 21.87 -9.82 2.00
CA THR A 84 23.06 -9.76 2.88
C THR A 84 22.79 -10.51 4.19
N LYS A 85 23.84 -10.91 4.90
CA LYS A 85 23.71 -11.59 6.21
C LYS A 85 22.89 -10.77 7.22
N PRO A 86 23.10 -9.43 7.38
CA PRO A 86 22.25 -8.62 8.27
C PRO A 86 20.77 -8.62 7.87
N HIS A 87 20.49 -8.55 6.56
CA HIS A 87 19.10 -8.53 6.08
C HIS A 87 18.40 -9.89 6.30
N ARG A 88 19.11 -11.01 6.10
CA ARG A 88 18.58 -12.35 6.43
C ARG A 88 18.20 -12.45 7.91
N LYS A 89 19.11 -11.98 8.80
CA LYS A 89 18.85 -11.96 10.24
C LYS A 89 17.65 -11.06 10.58
N LEU A 90 17.48 -9.94 9.88
CA LEU A 90 16.31 -9.08 10.04
C LEU A 90 15.02 -9.83 9.66
N LEU A 91 14.97 -10.46 8.48
CA LEU A 91 13.82 -11.26 8.02
C LEU A 91 13.48 -12.40 9.00
N GLU A 92 14.48 -13.05 9.57
CA GLU A 92 14.30 -14.09 10.58
C GLU A 92 13.66 -13.55 11.87
N GLN A 93 14.13 -12.39 12.34
CA GLN A 93 13.75 -11.83 13.65
C GLN A 93 12.45 -11.03 13.67
N ILE A 94 11.94 -10.59 12.53
CA ILE A 94 10.66 -9.88 12.47
C ILE A 94 9.55 -10.77 13.03
N GLU A 95 8.69 -10.19 13.87
CA GLU A 95 7.52 -10.83 14.46
C GLU A 95 6.21 -10.29 13.86
N LEU A 96 6.23 -9.00 13.42
CA LEU A 96 5.06 -8.31 12.89
C LEU A 96 5.44 -7.59 11.59
N VAL A 97 4.73 -7.90 10.51
CA VAL A 97 4.82 -7.20 9.23
C VAL A 97 3.60 -6.28 9.08
N ILE A 98 3.85 -4.99 9.00
CA ILE A 98 2.81 -3.97 8.81
C ILE A 98 2.89 -3.51 7.36
N ILE A 99 1.75 -3.55 6.65
CA ILE A 99 1.66 -3.07 5.26
C ILE A 99 0.59 -2.00 5.20
N ASP A 100 1.00 -0.75 4.98
CA ASP A 100 0.08 0.37 4.74
C ASP A 100 -0.28 0.45 3.26
N GLU A 101 -1.43 1.07 2.94
CA GLU A 101 -1.99 1.19 1.59
C GLU A 101 -2.08 -0.18 0.86
N ILE A 102 -2.54 -1.20 1.60
CA ILE A 102 -2.62 -2.58 1.10
C ILE A 102 -3.51 -2.73 -0.13
N SER A 103 -4.48 -1.82 -0.35
CA SER A 103 -5.35 -1.82 -1.53
C SER A 103 -4.59 -1.74 -2.85
N MET A 104 -3.41 -1.10 -2.86
CA MET A 104 -2.55 -0.95 -4.03
C MET A 104 -1.60 -2.14 -4.25
N VAL A 105 -1.64 -3.15 -3.39
CA VAL A 105 -0.72 -4.30 -3.44
C VAL A 105 -1.34 -5.43 -4.24
N ARG A 106 -0.58 -5.96 -5.23
CA ARG A 106 -1.00 -7.09 -6.03
C ARG A 106 -0.93 -8.41 -5.26
N ALA A 107 -1.82 -9.35 -5.62
CA ALA A 107 -1.90 -10.67 -5.03
C ALA A 107 -0.59 -11.47 -5.15
N ASP A 108 0.07 -11.39 -6.32
CA ASP A 108 1.33 -12.09 -6.58
C ASP A 108 2.46 -11.64 -5.66
N LEU A 109 2.51 -10.34 -5.31
CA LEU A 109 3.50 -9.81 -4.37
C LEU A 109 3.29 -10.36 -2.97
N ILE A 110 2.04 -10.54 -2.54
CA ILE A 110 1.72 -11.13 -1.23
C ILE A 110 2.17 -12.60 -1.16
N ASP A 111 1.86 -13.38 -2.20
CA ASP A 111 2.32 -14.78 -2.27
C ASP A 111 3.85 -14.88 -2.35
N ALA A 112 4.52 -13.98 -3.06
CA ALA A 112 5.98 -13.93 -3.09
C ALA A 112 6.57 -13.61 -1.71
N ILE A 113 5.99 -12.65 -0.99
CA ILE A 113 6.39 -12.30 0.38
C ILE A 113 6.18 -13.47 1.35
N ASP A 114 5.05 -14.16 1.23
CA ASP A 114 4.82 -15.40 1.99
C ASP A 114 5.97 -16.40 1.79
N ARG A 115 6.32 -16.68 0.55
CA ARG A 115 7.42 -17.61 0.22
C ARG A 115 8.76 -17.17 0.79
N ILE A 116 9.10 -15.88 0.63
CA ILE A 116 10.32 -15.30 1.19
C ILE A 116 10.35 -15.48 2.71
N LEU A 117 9.28 -15.09 3.38
CA LEU A 117 9.22 -15.16 4.85
C LEU A 117 9.26 -16.59 5.37
N ARG A 118 8.58 -17.55 4.73
CA ARG A 118 8.68 -18.97 5.12
C ARG A 118 10.12 -19.47 5.06
N VAL A 119 10.83 -19.16 3.99
CA VAL A 119 12.21 -19.64 3.80
C VAL A 119 13.17 -18.98 4.78
N TYR A 120 13.12 -17.67 4.91
CA TYR A 120 14.07 -16.93 5.76
C TYR A 120 13.72 -16.96 7.25
N SER A 121 12.52 -17.41 7.64
CA SER A 121 12.16 -17.72 9.02
C SER A 121 12.39 -19.18 9.38
N HIS A 122 12.89 -20.00 8.45
CA HIS A 122 13.05 -21.45 8.62
C HIS A 122 11.75 -22.15 9.04
N ASN A 123 10.60 -21.59 8.68
CA ASN A 123 9.27 -22.12 9.01
C ASN A 123 8.43 -22.24 7.72
N LEU A 124 8.61 -23.34 7.02
CA LEU A 124 7.93 -23.61 5.74
C LEU A 124 6.45 -23.98 5.90
N ARG A 125 6.04 -24.36 7.10
CA ARG A 125 4.67 -24.88 7.35
C ARG A 125 3.66 -23.76 7.57
N GLU A 126 4.04 -22.73 8.32
CA GLU A 126 3.14 -21.64 8.67
C GLU A 126 3.19 -20.53 7.62
N PRO A 127 2.03 -19.97 7.24
CA PRO A 127 1.96 -18.79 6.38
C PRO A 127 2.83 -17.65 6.90
N PHE A 128 3.51 -16.96 5.99
CA PHE A 128 4.45 -15.88 6.29
C PHE A 128 5.56 -16.28 7.28
N GLY A 129 5.87 -17.59 7.37
CA GLY A 129 6.85 -18.10 8.33
C GLY A 129 6.41 -17.95 9.79
N GLY A 130 5.12 -17.89 10.07
CA GLY A 130 4.53 -17.69 11.41
C GLY A 130 4.54 -16.24 11.89
N LYS A 131 4.83 -15.27 11.01
CA LYS A 131 4.80 -13.85 11.35
C LYS A 131 3.37 -13.32 11.32
N GLN A 132 3.07 -12.41 12.25
CA GLN A 132 1.79 -11.71 12.28
C GLN A 132 1.74 -10.62 11.21
N LEU A 133 0.57 -10.41 10.60
CA LEU A 133 0.33 -9.32 9.66
C LEU A 133 -0.59 -8.26 10.27
N LEU A 134 -0.27 -6.99 10.01
CA LEU A 134 -1.20 -5.87 10.10
C LEU A 134 -1.30 -5.22 8.73
N LEU A 135 -2.39 -5.48 8.03
CA LEU A 135 -2.68 -4.91 6.73
C LEU A 135 -3.59 -3.70 6.93
N VAL A 136 -3.20 -2.55 6.39
CA VAL A 136 -3.93 -1.29 6.56
C VAL A 136 -4.27 -0.71 5.20
N GLY A 137 -5.54 -0.35 4.97
CA GLY A 137 -5.94 0.26 3.70
C GLY A 137 -7.45 0.32 3.50
N ASP A 138 -7.85 0.82 2.35
CA ASP A 138 -9.26 0.91 1.93
C ASP A 138 -9.39 0.39 0.50
N VAL A 139 -10.03 -0.77 0.34
CA VAL A 139 -10.19 -1.44 -0.97
C VAL A 139 -11.07 -0.68 -1.96
N PHE A 140 -11.77 0.35 -1.51
CA PHE A 140 -12.54 1.25 -2.37
C PHE A 140 -11.75 2.47 -2.85
N GLN A 141 -10.47 2.58 -2.46
CA GLN A 141 -9.55 3.60 -2.96
C GLN A 141 -8.75 3.07 -4.16
N LEU A 142 -7.49 3.48 -4.30
CA LEU A 142 -6.68 3.09 -5.45
C LEU A 142 -6.46 1.59 -5.51
N GLU A 143 -6.72 1.02 -6.67
CA GLU A 143 -6.47 -0.38 -6.98
C GLU A 143 -4.99 -0.65 -7.29
N PRO A 144 -4.55 -1.92 -7.28
CA PRO A 144 -3.22 -2.29 -7.72
C PRO A 144 -2.97 -1.86 -9.17
N VAL A 145 -1.80 -1.25 -9.41
CA VAL A 145 -1.40 -0.90 -10.78
C VAL A 145 -0.96 -2.16 -11.51
N VAL A 146 -1.68 -2.49 -12.58
CA VAL A 146 -1.39 -3.63 -13.45
C VAL A 146 -1.30 -3.14 -14.89
N LYS A 147 -0.17 -3.36 -15.54
CA LYS A 147 0.01 -3.03 -16.96
C LYS A 147 -0.83 -3.98 -17.83
N ASN A 148 -1.17 -3.53 -19.04
CA ASN A 148 -2.02 -4.30 -19.94
C ASN A 148 -1.42 -5.67 -20.31
N ASP A 149 -0.12 -5.74 -20.52
CA ASP A 149 0.64 -6.96 -20.80
C ASP A 149 0.74 -7.91 -19.60
N GLU A 150 0.70 -7.37 -18.38
CA GLU A 150 0.73 -8.15 -17.14
C GLU A 150 -0.64 -8.70 -16.74
N ARG A 151 -1.72 -8.06 -17.18
CA ARG A 151 -3.11 -8.40 -16.78
C ARG A 151 -3.49 -9.82 -17.16
N GLU A 152 -3.19 -10.23 -18.40
CA GLU A 152 -3.48 -11.60 -18.85
C GLU A 152 -2.71 -12.65 -18.04
N ILE A 153 -1.46 -12.34 -17.71
CA ILE A 153 -0.59 -13.24 -16.94
C ILE A 153 -1.15 -13.42 -15.52
N LEU A 154 -1.49 -12.33 -14.86
CA LEU A 154 -2.06 -12.35 -13.51
C LEU A 154 -3.42 -13.04 -13.44
N ASN A 155 -4.29 -12.80 -14.42
CA ASN A 155 -5.64 -13.40 -14.48
C ASN A 155 -5.61 -14.94 -14.63
N ARG A 156 -4.51 -15.53 -15.08
CA ARG A 156 -4.33 -17.00 -15.10
C ARG A 156 -4.12 -17.60 -13.71
N ALA A 157 -3.60 -16.81 -12.79
CA ALA A 157 -3.20 -17.27 -11.46
C ALA A 157 -4.14 -16.79 -10.35
N TYR A 158 -4.79 -15.62 -10.53
CA TYR A 158 -5.58 -14.94 -9.51
C TYR A 158 -6.93 -14.46 -10.07
N PRO A 159 -8.04 -14.59 -9.29
CA PRO A 159 -9.35 -14.09 -9.69
C PRO A 159 -9.38 -12.56 -9.88
N THR A 160 -8.61 -11.85 -9.08
CA THR A 160 -8.45 -10.39 -9.15
C THR A 160 -7.01 -10.00 -8.83
N PRO A 161 -6.53 -8.82 -9.23
CA PRO A 161 -5.19 -8.37 -8.88
C PRO A 161 -5.04 -7.96 -7.42
N TYR A 162 -6.13 -7.76 -6.67
CA TYR A 162 -6.09 -7.30 -5.29
C TYR A 162 -5.41 -8.29 -4.35
N PHE A 163 -4.78 -7.78 -3.30
CA PHE A 163 -4.06 -8.55 -2.29
C PHE A 163 -4.85 -9.73 -1.72
N PHE A 164 -6.16 -9.56 -1.49
CA PHE A 164 -7.02 -10.61 -0.92
C PHE A 164 -7.25 -11.82 -1.86
N SER A 165 -6.87 -11.71 -3.13
CA SER A 165 -6.84 -12.85 -4.07
C SER A 165 -5.57 -13.70 -3.95
N ALA A 166 -4.59 -13.31 -3.12
CA ALA A 166 -3.39 -14.09 -2.86
C ALA A 166 -3.76 -15.46 -2.26
N ARG A 167 -3.13 -16.52 -2.77
CA ARG A 167 -3.44 -17.92 -2.39
C ARG A 167 -3.17 -18.20 -0.92
N VAL A 168 -2.19 -17.51 -0.34
CA VAL A 168 -1.84 -17.67 1.08
C VAL A 168 -2.98 -17.34 2.03
N PHE A 169 -3.90 -16.45 1.67
CA PHE A 169 -5.03 -16.09 2.54
C PHE A 169 -6.04 -17.21 2.75
N SER A 170 -6.04 -18.25 1.94
CA SER A 170 -6.81 -19.47 2.22
C SER A 170 -6.27 -20.28 3.41
N GLN A 171 -5.06 -19.95 3.88
CA GLN A 171 -4.35 -20.68 4.94
C GLN A 171 -4.27 -19.89 6.26
N ILE A 172 -4.76 -18.66 6.30
CA ILE A 172 -4.73 -17.82 7.50
C ILE A 172 -6.12 -17.31 7.85
N ASP A 173 -6.36 -17.15 9.13
CA ASP A 173 -7.53 -16.47 9.64
C ASP A 173 -7.20 -14.98 9.81
N LEU A 174 -7.75 -14.15 8.91
CA LEU A 174 -7.51 -12.71 8.86
C LEU A 174 -8.72 -11.97 9.46
N VAL A 175 -8.55 -11.39 10.65
CA VAL A 175 -9.61 -10.60 11.28
C VAL A 175 -9.71 -9.23 10.62
N SER A 176 -10.88 -8.90 10.09
CA SER A 176 -11.16 -7.59 9.51
C SER A 176 -11.78 -6.65 10.54
N ILE A 177 -11.22 -5.44 10.67
CA ILE A 177 -11.72 -4.38 11.55
C ILE A 177 -11.92 -3.13 10.72
N GLU A 178 -13.15 -2.60 10.69
CA GLU A 178 -13.47 -1.38 9.98
C GLU A 178 -13.62 -0.19 10.93
N LEU A 179 -12.83 0.87 10.68
CA LEU A 179 -12.99 2.16 11.34
C LEU A 179 -14.06 2.99 10.62
N GLN A 180 -15.13 3.34 11.32
CA GLN A 180 -16.29 3.98 10.70
C GLN A 180 -16.32 5.50 10.85
N LYS A 181 -15.83 6.03 12.00
CA LYS A 181 -15.92 7.45 12.31
C LYS A 181 -14.85 8.26 11.55
N VAL A 182 -15.31 9.23 10.76
CA VAL A 182 -14.44 10.19 10.04
C VAL A 182 -14.07 11.34 10.98
N TYR A 183 -12.79 11.70 11.01
CA TYR A 183 -12.22 12.76 11.84
C TYR A 183 -11.59 13.89 11.01
N ARG A 184 -11.26 13.66 9.74
CA ARG A 184 -10.54 14.60 8.89
C ARG A 184 -11.43 15.74 8.40
N GLN A 185 -12.66 15.44 7.99
CA GLN A 185 -13.64 16.42 7.51
C GLN A 185 -14.75 16.56 8.54
N THR A 186 -15.22 17.79 8.74
CA THR A 186 -16.32 18.14 9.65
C THR A 186 -17.63 18.42 8.90
N ASP A 187 -17.56 18.75 7.61
CA ASP A 187 -18.74 18.95 6.76
C ASP A 187 -19.39 17.62 6.43
N SER A 188 -20.52 17.35 7.06
CA SER A 188 -21.26 16.10 6.90
C SER A 188 -21.81 15.89 5.49
N VAL A 189 -22.15 16.96 4.78
CA VAL A 189 -22.66 16.89 3.40
C VAL A 189 -21.52 16.45 2.47
N PHE A 190 -20.36 17.08 2.60
CA PHE A 190 -19.19 16.71 1.82
C PHE A 190 -18.72 15.27 2.11
N VAL A 191 -18.71 14.86 3.39
CA VAL A 191 -18.41 13.47 3.78
C VAL A 191 -19.38 12.48 3.12
N SER A 192 -20.68 12.82 3.06
CA SER A 192 -21.68 11.98 2.39
C SER A 192 -21.41 11.85 0.89
N VAL A 193 -21.06 12.95 0.21
CA VAL A 193 -20.71 12.92 -1.22
C VAL A 193 -19.48 12.04 -1.47
N LEU A 194 -18.44 12.18 -0.65
CA LEU A 194 -17.24 11.33 -0.75
C LEU A 194 -17.57 9.85 -0.55
N ASP A 195 -18.51 9.54 0.33
CA ASP A 195 -18.95 8.18 0.58
C ASP A 195 -19.74 7.60 -0.60
N HIS A 196 -20.65 8.39 -1.18
CA HIS A 196 -21.37 7.99 -2.39
C HIS A 196 -20.42 7.73 -3.57
N ILE A 197 -19.38 8.56 -3.74
CA ILE A 197 -18.34 8.32 -4.77
C ILE A 197 -17.58 7.03 -4.46
N ARG A 198 -17.15 6.85 -3.21
CA ARG A 198 -16.39 5.67 -2.77
C ARG A 198 -17.15 4.37 -3.06
N THR A 199 -18.46 4.35 -2.82
CA THR A 199 -19.31 3.17 -2.98
C THR A 199 -19.98 3.07 -4.36
N ASN A 200 -19.65 3.98 -5.28
CA ASN A 200 -20.23 4.08 -6.62
C ASN A 200 -21.77 4.26 -6.60
N THR A 201 -22.26 5.03 -5.64
CA THR A 201 -23.68 5.36 -5.48
C THR A 201 -23.96 6.85 -5.68
N ALA A 202 -22.97 7.61 -6.17
CA ALA A 202 -23.10 9.05 -6.41
C ALA A 202 -24.19 9.33 -7.47
N GLY A 203 -25.11 10.24 -7.12
CA GLY A 203 -26.22 10.67 -7.96
C GLY A 203 -26.04 12.07 -8.54
N ALA A 204 -27.07 12.56 -9.24
CA ALA A 204 -27.07 13.87 -9.86
C ALA A 204 -26.91 15.02 -8.83
N ALA A 205 -27.47 14.87 -7.63
CA ALA A 205 -27.34 15.87 -6.56
C ALA A 205 -25.90 16.00 -6.05
N ASP A 206 -25.18 14.88 -5.91
CA ASP A 206 -23.75 14.85 -5.52
C ASP A 206 -22.91 15.56 -6.56
N LEU A 207 -23.16 15.27 -7.85
CA LEU A 207 -22.45 15.90 -8.96
C LEU A 207 -22.74 17.40 -9.05
N GLN A 208 -23.98 17.83 -8.83
CA GLN A 208 -24.34 19.25 -8.79
C GLN A 208 -23.58 19.98 -7.67
N LEU A 209 -23.50 19.38 -6.49
CA LEU A 209 -22.76 19.96 -5.37
C LEU A 209 -21.25 20.07 -5.69
N LEU A 210 -20.65 19.05 -6.27
CA LEU A 210 -19.23 19.09 -6.68
C LEU A 210 -18.99 20.16 -7.75
N ASN A 211 -19.90 20.29 -8.72
CA ASN A 211 -19.80 21.28 -9.79
C ASN A 211 -19.89 22.73 -9.30
N THR A 212 -20.41 22.98 -8.09
CA THR A 212 -20.33 24.33 -7.50
C THR A 212 -18.90 24.79 -7.24
N ARG A 213 -17.95 23.85 -7.19
CA ARG A 213 -16.51 24.13 -7.02
C ARG A 213 -15.74 24.19 -8.34
N TYR A 214 -16.40 23.89 -9.48
CA TYR A 214 -15.77 23.98 -10.79
C TYR A 214 -15.53 25.45 -11.17
N GLY A 215 -14.31 25.76 -11.61
CA GLY A 215 -13.93 27.12 -11.99
C GLY A 215 -13.81 28.12 -10.84
N SER A 216 -13.79 27.68 -9.59
CA SER A 216 -13.53 28.54 -8.44
C SER A 216 -12.15 29.20 -8.60
N HIS A 217 -12.10 30.54 -8.52
CA HIS A 217 -10.83 31.28 -8.51
C HIS A 217 -10.12 31.06 -7.17
N ILE A 218 -8.86 30.70 -7.24
CA ILE A 218 -7.94 30.72 -6.10
C ILE A 218 -7.29 32.08 -6.11
N GLU A 219 -7.34 32.83 -4.99
CA GLU A 219 -6.65 34.11 -4.88
C GLU A 219 -5.14 33.90 -4.99
N GLU A 220 -4.43 34.79 -5.70
CA GLU A 220 -2.96 34.67 -5.91
C GLU A 220 -2.20 34.63 -4.58
N SER A 221 -2.69 35.31 -3.54
CA SER A 221 -2.13 35.29 -2.18
C SER A 221 -2.17 33.91 -1.50
N GLU A 222 -3.05 33.02 -1.96
CA GLU A 222 -3.22 31.66 -1.43
C GLU A 222 -2.65 30.59 -2.36
N ALA A 223 -2.17 30.96 -3.55
CA ALA A 223 -1.72 30.02 -4.58
C ALA A 223 -0.63 29.05 -4.09
N ASP A 224 0.25 29.49 -3.20
CA ASP A 224 1.31 28.65 -2.62
C ASP A 224 0.81 27.61 -1.61
N MET A 225 -0.45 27.71 -1.19
CA MET A 225 -1.08 26.77 -0.25
C MET A 225 -1.83 25.62 -0.96
N TYR A 226 -1.90 25.62 -2.28
CA TYR A 226 -2.64 24.63 -3.06
C TYR A 226 -1.72 23.65 -3.77
N ILE A 227 -2.16 22.40 -3.81
CA ILE A 227 -1.54 21.34 -4.63
C ILE A 227 -2.49 20.98 -5.78
N THR A 228 -1.94 20.86 -6.98
CA THR A 228 -2.70 20.37 -8.13
C THR A 228 -2.64 18.85 -8.17
N LEU A 229 -3.82 18.22 -8.21
CA LEU A 229 -3.94 16.78 -8.43
C LEU A 229 -4.37 16.52 -9.87
N ALA A 230 -3.67 15.62 -10.55
CA ALA A 230 -3.99 15.21 -11.91
C ALA A 230 -3.94 13.68 -12.05
N THR A 231 -4.74 13.16 -12.98
CA THR A 231 -4.84 11.71 -13.25
C THR A 231 -3.73 11.21 -14.18
N ARG A 232 -3.07 12.11 -14.91
CA ARG A 232 -2.04 11.80 -15.91
C ARG A 232 -0.69 12.36 -15.49
N ARG A 233 0.34 11.55 -15.63
CA ARG A 233 1.72 11.91 -15.27
C ARG A 233 2.27 13.05 -16.13
N ASP A 234 2.04 13.02 -17.44
CA ASP A 234 2.48 14.07 -18.36
C ASP A 234 1.94 15.46 -17.97
N THR A 235 0.69 15.51 -17.48
CA THR A 235 0.09 16.75 -16.97
C THR A 235 0.81 17.22 -15.70
N VAL A 236 1.12 16.29 -14.78
CA VAL A 236 1.86 16.60 -13.55
C VAL A 236 3.26 17.13 -13.87
N ASP A 237 3.98 16.42 -14.76
CA ASP A 237 5.34 16.80 -15.17
C ASP A 237 5.35 18.20 -15.79
N SER A 238 4.41 18.52 -16.69
CA SER A 238 4.27 19.85 -17.31
C SER A 238 3.99 20.96 -16.30
N ILE A 239 3.11 20.71 -15.31
CA ILE A 239 2.81 21.68 -14.25
C ILE A 239 4.04 21.91 -13.38
N ASN A 240 4.74 20.84 -13.00
CA ASN A 240 5.93 20.92 -12.14
C ASN A 240 7.09 21.64 -12.85
N GLU A 241 7.34 21.36 -14.14
CA GLU A 241 8.34 22.06 -14.95
C GLU A 241 8.06 23.55 -15.04
N LYS A 242 6.78 23.92 -15.29
CA LYS A 242 6.37 25.32 -15.29
C LYS A 242 6.63 26.01 -13.95
N LYS A 243 6.22 25.37 -12.84
CA LYS A 243 6.41 25.89 -11.49
C LYS A 243 7.90 25.98 -11.12
N LEU A 244 8.70 25.02 -11.52
CA LEU A 244 10.15 25.03 -11.31
C LEU A 244 10.81 26.20 -12.05
N ALA A 245 10.38 26.48 -13.30
CA ALA A 245 10.89 27.59 -14.09
C ALA A 245 10.50 28.98 -13.53
N GLU A 246 9.42 29.07 -12.76
CA GLU A 246 8.96 30.29 -12.07
C GLU A 246 9.79 30.61 -10.82
N LEU A 247 10.57 29.63 -10.27
CA LEU A 247 11.41 29.85 -9.09
C LEU A 247 12.60 30.75 -9.43
N ALA A 248 12.91 31.69 -8.54
CA ALA A 248 14.08 32.53 -8.65
C ALA A 248 15.34 31.73 -8.28
N GLY A 249 16.33 31.73 -9.18
CA GLY A 249 17.64 31.08 -8.95
C GLY A 249 18.11 30.28 -10.15
N GLU A 250 19.40 29.91 -10.14
CA GLU A 250 19.95 29.00 -11.17
C GLU A 250 19.65 27.54 -10.81
N PRO A 251 19.17 26.72 -11.75
CA PRO A 251 18.91 25.31 -11.50
C PRO A 251 20.22 24.53 -11.26
N ILE A 252 20.24 23.73 -10.21
CA ILE A 252 21.35 22.80 -9.94
C ILE A 252 20.89 21.40 -10.31
N THR A 253 21.59 20.78 -11.25
CA THR A 253 21.31 19.39 -11.67
C THR A 253 22.26 18.46 -10.93
N PHE A 254 21.69 17.43 -10.29
CA PHE A 254 22.45 16.33 -9.68
C PHE A 254 22.37 15.11 -10.61
N GLU A 255 23.52 14.52 -10.96
CA GLU A 255 23.63 13.27 -11.72
C GLU A 255 23.64 12.05 -10.80
#